data_9181510d117a18f42bc735168bb5398d
#
_entry.id   9181510d117a18f42bc735168bb5398d
#
_cell.length_a   1.000
_cell.length_b   1.000
_cell.length_c   1.000
_cell.angle_alpha   90.00
_cell.angle_beta   90.00
_cell.angle_gamma   90.00
#
_symmetry.space_group_name_H-M   'P 1'
#
loop_
_entity.id
_entity.type
_entity.pdbx_description
1 polymer ?
#
loop_
_entity_poly.entity_id
_entity_poly.type
_entity_poly.pdbx_seq_one_letter_code
_entity_poly.pdbx_strand_id
1 'polypeptide(L)'
;FNVTATSEIYTLSLHDALPISTTIPVLAVVVGIILSYWLASGFDFANISMGLYGIGIAAVGMLSTLGITLATDAYGPIADNAGGNAEMSGLGKEVRRRTDALDSLGNTTAATGKGFAIGSAALTGLALLASYVEEIRIGLTRLGQTILELPNGITVNVHNASFTDYMLYYDVTLMNPKVLSGMFLGSMMAFLFCGLTMNAVGRAAAHMVEEVRRQFREIKGILTGEAEPDYARCVQISTKGAQREMVFPSLLAIIAPVATGLVFGVPGVIGLLIGGLSSGFVLAIFMANAGGAWDNAKKNVDRKSTRLNSSHPSISYAVFCLKKK
;
A
#
# COMPACT_ATOMS: atom_id res chain seq x y z
N PHE A 1 -38.78 -2.84 -3.29
CA PHE A 1 -37.68 -2.77 -4.27
C PHE A 1 -36.42 -3.29 -3.61
N ASN A 2 -35.90 -4.38 -4.17
CA ASN A 2 -34.87 -5.25 -3.62
C ASN A 2 -33.56 -4.46 -3.34
N VAL A 3 -33.24 -4.25 -2.09
CA VAL A 3 -31.93 -3.72 -1.64
C VAL A 3 -30.78 -4.61 -2.13
N THR A 4 -31.02 -5.91 -2.32
CA THR A 4 -30.10 -6.88 -2.92
C THR A 4 -29.77 -6.57 -4.38
N ALA A 5 -30.73 -6.24 -5.22
CA ALA A 5 -30.49 -5.99 -6.64
C ALA A 5 -29.66 -4.71 -6.88
N THR A 6 -29.88 -3.65 -6.07
CA THR A 6 -29.07 -2.43 -6.14
C THR A 6 -27.64 -2.65 -5.61
N SER A 7 -27.49 -3.48 -4.59
CA SER A 7 -26.19 -3.89 -4.06
C SER A 7 -25.40 -4.74 -5.07
N GLU A 8 -26.06 -5.64 -5.78
CA GLU A 8 -25.42 -6.46 -6.81
C GLU A 8 -24.98 -5.66 -8.04
N ILE A 9 -25.77 -4.69 -8.49
CA ILE A 9 -25.38 -3.79 -9.60
C ILE A 9 -24.20 -2.93 -9.23
N TYR A 10 -24.13 -2.37 -8.01
CA TYR A 10 -22.98 -1.60 -7.54
C TYR A 10 -21.75 -2.48 -7.33
N THR A 11 -21.89 -3.70 -6.84
CA THR A 11 -20.77 -4.63 -6.68
C THR A 11 -20.22 -5.08 -8.03
N LEU A 12 -21.07 -5.36 -9.02
CA LEU A 12 -20.65 -5.73 -10.38
C LEU A 12 -19.90 -4.58 -11.05
N SER A 13 -20.44 -3.36 -11.04
CA SER A 13 -19.79 -2.20 -11.66
C SER A 13 -18.48 -1.80 -10.98
N LEU A 14 -18.37 -1.94 -9.66
CA LEU A 14 -17.12 -1.73 -8.93
C LEU A 14 -16.12 -2.84 -9.22
N HIS A 15 -16.55 -4.09 -9.31
CA HIS A 15 -15.70 -5.23 -9.60
C HIS A 15 -15.01 -5.10 -10.96
N ASP A 16 -15.70 -4.61 -11.97
CA ASP A 16 -15.14 -4.44 -13.31
C ASP A 16 -14.33 -3.15 -13.45
N ALA A 17 -14.75 -2.07 -12.80
CA ALA A 17 -14.08 -0.77 -12.88
C ALA A 17 -12.77 -0.70 -12.08
N LEU A 18 -12.66 -1.42 -10.96
CA LEU A 18 -11.50 -1.33 -10.08
C LEU A 18 -10.19 -1.78 -10.72
N PRO A 19 -10.10 -2.91 -11.44
CA PRO A 19 -8.88 -3.28 -12.15
C PRO A 19 -8.48 -2.25 -13.21
N ILE A 20 -9.46 -1.71 -13.95
CA ILE A 20 -9.22 -0.70 -15.00
C ILE A 20 -8.68 0.59 -14.40
N SER A 21 -9.05 0.92 -13.17
CA SER A 21 -8.61 2.15 -12.48
C SER A 21 -7.10 2.22 -12.26
N THR A 22 -6.39 1.09 -12.32
CA THR A 22 -4.94 1.04 -12.20
C THR A 22 -4.22 1.52 -13.47
N THR A 23 -4.88 1.49 -14.61
CA THR A 23 -4.26 1.72 -15.93
C THR A 23 -3.62 3.10 -16.04
N ILE A 24 -4.35 4.17 -15.74
CA ILE A 24 -3.85 5.55 -15.87
C ILE A 24 -2.68 5.82 -14.90
N PRO A 25 -2.76 5.50 -13.60
CA PRO A 25 -1.63 5.70 -12.69
C PRO A 25 -0.39 4.89 -13.08
N VAL A 26 -0.56 3.64 -13.52
CA VAL A 26 0.58 2.81 -13.96
C VAL A 26 1.24 3.43 -15.19
N LEU A 27 0.46 3.80 -16.20
CA LEU A 27 1.00 4.45 -17.41
C LEU A 27 1.70 5.77 -17.09
N ALA A 28 1.17 6.59 -16.19
CA ALA A 28 1.80 7.84 -15.77
C ALA A 28 3.17 7.59 -15.12
N VAL A 29 3.28 6.59 -14.24
CA VAL A 29 4.54 6.24 -13.59
C VAL A 29 5.52 5.64 -14.62
N VAL A 30 5.08 4.79 -15.52
CA VAL A 30 5.92 4.24 -16.61
C VAL A 30 6.49 5.35 -17.47
N VAL A 31 5.68 6.30 -17.89
CA VAL A 31 6.14 7.47 -18.66
C VAL A 31 7.14 8.29 -17.84
N GLY A 32 6.86 8.53 -16.55
CA GLY A 32 7.77 9.23 -15.64
C GLY A 32 9.13 8.53 -15.50
N ILE A 33 9.14 7.19 -15.37
CA ILE A 33 10.37 6.38 -15.32
C ILE A 33 11.16 6.55 -16.61
N ILE A 34 10.53 6.36 -17.78
CA ILE A 34 11.20 6.44 -19.08
C ILE A 34 11.77 7.84 -19.31
N LEU A 35 10.99 8.89 -19.05
CA LEU A 35 11.45 10.26 -19.25
C LEU A 35 12.60 10.64 -18.32
N SER A 36 12.51 10.31 -17.02
CA SER A 36 13.58 10.64 -16.07
C SER A 36 14.87 9.88 -16.37
N TYR A 37 14.75 8.61 -16.76
CA TYR A 37 15.88 7.81 -17.19
C TYR A 37 16.54 8.43 -18.44
N TRP A 38 15.76 8.68 -19.48
CA TRP A 38 16.22 9.15 -20.77
C TRP A 38 16.86 10.54 -20.71
N LEU A 39 16.26 11.47 -19.97
CA LEU A 39 16.82 12.80 -19.77
C LEU A 39 18.15 12.78 -19.00
N ALA A 40 18.23 11.99 -17.92
CA ALA A 40 19.44 11.92 -17.11
C ALA A 40 20.58 11.16 -17.82
N SER A 41 20.26 10.16 -18.63
CA SER A 41 21.25 9.40 -19.40
C SER A 41 21.79 10.16 -20.62
N GLY A 42 21.33 11.39 -20.88
CA GLY A 42 21.74 12.17 -22.05
C GLY A 42 21.17 11.61 -23.35
N PHE A 43 19.93 11.09 -23.30
CA PHE A 43 19.24 10.42 -24.41
C PHE A 43 19.88 9.09 -24.88
N ASP A 44 20.74 8.50 -24.04
CA ASP A 44 21.38 7.22 -24.30
C ASP A 44 20.91 6.16 -23.30
N PHE A 45 20.09 5.20 -23.76
CA PHE A 45 19.61 4.09 -22.92
C PHE A 45 20.70 3.13 -22.47
N ALA A 46 21.88 3.14 -23.09
CA ALA A 46 23.00 2.31 -22.67
C ALA A 46 23.67 2.81 -21.38
N ASN A 47 23.50 4.09 -21.02
CA ASN A 47 24.03 4.66 -19.78
C ASN A 47 23.12 4.36 -18.59
N ILE A 48 23.10 3.10 -18.15
CA ILE A 48 22.20 2.60 -17.10
C ILE A 48 22.41 3.34 -15.77
N SER A 49 23.66 3.60 -15.37
CA SER A 49 23.97 4.24 -14.10
C SER A 49 23.37 5.64 -14.01
N MET A 50 23.52 6.47 -15.04
CA MET A 50 22.95 7.80 -15.10
C MET A 50 21.42 7.76 -15.22
N GLY A 51 20.88 6.81 -15.97
CA GLY A 51 19.44 6.59 -16.08
C GLY A 51 18.81 6.27 -14.72
N LEU A 52 19.38 5.33 -13.96
CA LEU A 52 18.91 4.98 -12.61
C LEU A 52 19.07 6.13 -11.61
N TYR A 53 20.15 6.90 -11.72
CA TYR A 53 20.31 8.15 -10.96
C TYR A 53 19.19 9.13 -11.26
N GLY A 54 18.83 9.33 -12.53
CA GLY A 54 17.72 10.18 -12.94
C GLY A 54 16.38 9.77 -12.33
N ILE A 55 16.10 8.47 -12.26
CA ILE A 55 14.90 7.94 -11.58
C ILE A 55 14.94 8.27 -10.09
N GLY A 56 16.10 8.13 -9.43
CA GLY A 56 16.27 8.51 -8.02
C GLY A 56 16.00 10.00 -7.78
N ILE A 57 16.51 10.88 -8.64
CA ILE A 57 16.24 12.33 -8.58
C ILE A 57 14.75 12.61 -8.82
N ALA A 58 14.09 11.91 -9.74
CA ALA A 58 12.64 12.05 -9.96
C ALA A 58 11.84 11.64 -8.71
N ALA A 59 12.26 10.58 -8.02
CA ALA A 59 11.65 10.19 -6.74
C ALA A 59 11.77 11.31 -5.68
N VAL A 60 12.97 11.91 -5.53
CA VAL A 60 13.20 13.04 -4.62
C VAL A 60 12.36 14.26 -5.04
N GLY A 61 12.30 14.57 -6.34
CA GLY A 61 11.48 15.64 -6.87
C GLY A 61 10.00 15.45 -6.54
N MET A 62 9.48 14.23 -6.71
CA MET A 62 8.13 13.87 -6.31
C MET A 62 7.92 14.06 -4.80
N LEU A 63 8.86 13.61 -3.97
CA LEU A 63 8.79 13.74 -2.51
C LEU A 63 8.92 15.21 -2.02
N SER A 64 9.34 16.16 -2.85
CA SER A 64 9.38 17.57 -2.48
C SER A 64 8.03 18.16 -2.06
N THR A 65 6.93 17.58 -2.57
CA THR A 65 5.55 17.97 -2.23
C THR A 65 4.94 17.14 -1.09
N LEU A 66 5.73 16.29 -0.42
CA LEU A 66 5.26 15.35 0.60
C LEU A 66 4.47 16.04 1.72
N GLY A 67 4.90 17.22 2.19
CA GLY A 67 4.22 17.96 3.25
C GLY A 67 2.77 18.31 2.90
N ILE A 68 2.51 18.75 1.66
CA ILE A 68 1.16 19.05 1.17
C ILE A 68 0.36 17.77 1.05
N THR A 69 0.96 16.70 0.52
CA THR A 69 0.30 15.40 0.36
C THR A 69 -0.11 14.81 1.71
N LEU A 70 0.74 14.89 2.73
CA LEU A 70 0.41 14.45 4.10
C LEU A 70 -0.72 15.29 4.72
N ALA A 71 -0.76 16.60 4.45
CA ALA A 71 -1.85 17.46 4.91
C ALA A 71 -3.19 17.05 4.28
N THR A 72 -3.20 16.69 2.99
CA THR A 72 -4.41 16.19 2.33
C THR A 72 -4.83 14.81 2.82
N ASP A 73 -3.87 13.96 3.17
CA ASP A 73 -4.15 12.64 3.76
C ASP A 73 -4.77 12.77 5.16
N ALA A 74 -4.29 13.71 5.97
CA ALA A 74 -4.86 14.02 7.29
C ALA A 74 -6.28 14.61 7.22
N TYR A 75 -6.65 15.27 6.13
CA TYR A 75 -7.98 15.84 5.93
C TYR A 75 -9.09 14.78 5.95
N GLY A 76 -8.86 13.58 5.41
CA GLY A 76 -9.84 12.49 5.37
C GLY A 76 -10.39 12.13 6.76
N PRO A 77 -9.54 11.73 7.73
CA PRO A 77 -9.97 11.47 9.11
C PRO A 77 -10.64 12.66 9.81
N ILE A 78 -10.21 13.88 9.53
CA ILE A 78 -10.84 15.09 10.11
C ILE A 78 -12.28 15.24 9.59
N ALA A 79 -12.49 15.09 8.29
CA ALA A 79 -13.81 15.19 7.69
C ALA A 79 -14.75 14.07 8.14
N ASP A 80 -14.25 12.83 8.25
CA ASP A 80 -15.00 11.68 8.76
C ASP A 80 -15.45 11.90 10.22
N ASN A 81 -14.54 12.33 11.09
CA ASN A 81 -14.87 12.65 12.47
C ASN A 81 -15.85 13.83 12.59
N ALA A 82 -15.71 14.87 11.76
CA ALA A 82 -16.66 15.98 11.72
C ALA A 82 -18.06 15.50 11.33
N GLY A 83 -18.16 14.58 10.35
CA GLY A 83 -19.41 13.92 9.97
C GLY A 83 -20.03 13.13 11.11
N GLY A 84 -19.23 12.34 11.82
CA GLY A 84 -19.65 11.60 13.00
C GLY A 84 -20.16 12.50 14.12
N ASN A 85 -19.45 13.58 14.41
CA ASN A 85 -19.88 14.57 15.42
C ASN A 85 -21.21 15.24 15.04
N ALA A 86 -21.40 15.61 13.78
CA ALA A 86 -22.66 16.20 13.30
C ALA A 86 -23.84 15.23 13.44
N GLU A 87 -23.60 13.94 13.20
CA GLU A 87 -24.62 12.89 13.35
C GLU A 87 -24.98 12.66 14.82
N MET A 88 -23.99 12.44 15.67
CA MET A 88 -24.21 12.18 17.11
C MET A 88 -24.82 13.36 17.86
N SER A 89 -24.51 14.58 17.43
CA SER A 89 -25.10 15.81 18.02
C SER A 89 -26.51 16.12 17.51
N GLY A 90 -27.09 15.29 16.63
CA GLY A 90 -28.41 15.50 16.07
C GLY A 90 -28.57 16.79 15.27
N LEU A 91 -27.47 17.30 14.67
CA LEU A 91 -27.52 18.51 13.85
C LEU A 91 -28.39 18.29 12.60
N GLY A 92 -29.07 19.35 12.17
CA GLY A 92 -30.06 19.28 11.11
C GLY A 92 -29.54 18.68 9.81
N LYS A 93 -30.45 18.17 8.95
CA LYS A 93 -30.14 17.45 7.70
C LYS A 93 -29.21 18.22 6.76
N GLU A 94 -29.27 19.55 6.77
CA GLU A 94 -28.44 20.39 5.93
C GLU A 94 -26.96 20.36 6.37
N VAL A 95 -26.70 20.38 7.69
CA VAL A 95 -25.34 20.23 8.23
C VAL A 95 -24.80 18.86 7.90
N ARG A 96 -25.61 17.82 8.09
CA ARG A 96 -25.22 16.44 7.76
C ARG A 96 -24.88 16.27 6.28
N ARG A 97 -25.68 16.87 5.38
CA ARG A 97 -25.41 16.83 3.95
C ARG A 97 -24.05 17.45 3.59
N ARG A 98 -23.68 18.55 4.24
CA ARG A 98 -22.39 19.21 4.02
C ARG A 98 -21.22 18.40 4.55
N THR A 99 -21.35 17.85 5.76
CA THR A 99 -20.31 17.00 6.35
C THR A 99 -20.11 15.70 5.55
N ASP A 100 -21.19 15.08 5.05
CA ASP A 100 -21.10 13.89 4.18
C ASP A 100 -20.39 14.19 2.86
N ALA A 101 -20.61 15.38 2.28
CA ALA A 101 -19.92 15.79 1.07
C ALA A 101 -18.41 16.01 1.31
N LEU A 102 -18.04 16.63 2.43
CA LEU A 102 -16.65 16.82 2.85
C LEU A 102 -15.96 15.49 3.15
N ASP A 103 -16.64 14.56 3.79
CA ASP A 103 -16.14 13.23 4.09
C ASP A 103 -15.90 12.39 2.81
N SER A 104 -16.84 12.41 1.87
CA SER A 104 -16.64 11.77 0.55
C SER A 104 -15.44 12.35 -0.21
N LEU A 105 -15.23 13.67 -0.11
CA LEU A 105 -14.05 14.32 -0.67
C LEU A 105 -12.78 13.86 0.06
N GLY A 106 -12.82 13.74 1.39
CA GLY A 106 -11.72 13.26 2.22
C GLY A 106 -11.24 11.86 1.81
N ASN A 107 -12.16 10.93 1.56
CA ASN A 107 -11.83 9.58 1.10
C ASN A 107 -11.14 9.56 -0.26
N THR A 108 -11.62 10.39 -1.19
CA THR A 108 -11.00 10.52 -2.52
C THR A 108 -9.62 11.15 -2.43
N THR A 109 -9.44 12.15 -1.59
CA THR A 109 -8.15 12.83 -1.37
C THR A 109 -7.14 11.88 -0.71
N ALA A 110 -7.57 11.10 0.29
CA ALA A 110 -6.74 10.08 0.92
C ALA A 110 -6.30 8.99 -0.09
N ALA A 111 -7.17 8.55 -0.99
CA ALA A 111 -6.80 7.60 -2.05
C ALA A 111 -5.76 8.21 -3.02
N THR A 112 -5.89 9.50 -3.35
CA THR A 112 -4.92 10.23 -4.20
C THR A 112 -3.56 10.36 -3.51
N GLY A 113 -3.53 10.69 -2.21
CA GLY A 113 -2.31 10.75 -1.40
C GLY A 113 -1.58 9.40 -1.33
N LYS A 114 -2.33 8.30 -1.19
CA LYS A 114 -1.77 6.95 -1.27
C LYS A 114 -1.18 6.65 -2.64
N GLY A 115 -1.83 7.04 -3.72
CA GLY A 115 -1.31 6.89 -5.08
C GLY A 115 0.03 7.63 -5.28
N PHE A 116 0.15 8.83 -4.75
CA PHE A 116 1.41 9.58 -4.71
C PHE A 116 2.51 8.82 -3.95
N ALA A 117 2.22 8.33 -2.73
CA ALA A 117 3.16 7.57 -1.93
C ALA A 117 3.60 6.28 -2.64
N ILE A 118 2.68 5.58 -3.30
CA ILE A 118 2.96 4.36 -4.06
C ILE A 118 3.85 4.67 -5.28
N GLY A 119 3.57 5.74 -6.01
CA GLY A 119 4.37 6.16 -7.16
C GLY A 119 5.80 6.54 -6.78
N SER A 120 5.98 7.33 -5.72
CA SER A 120 7.32 7.68 -5.22
C SER A 120 8.07 6.45 -4.70
N ALA A 121 7.39 5.50 -4.05
CA ALA A 121 7.98 4.24 -3.59
C ALA A 121 8.44 3.37 -4.77
N ALA A 122 7.72 3.34 -5.89
CA ALA A 122 8.12 2.60 -7.07
C ALA A 122 9.41 3.16 -7.69
N LEU A 123 9.51 4.48 -7.82
CA LEU A 123 10.73 5.15 -8.30
C LEU A 123 11.92 4.90 -7.35
N THR A 124 11.69 5.03 -6.05
CA THR A 124 12.71 4.75 -5.02
C THR A 124 13.13 3.29 -5.06
N GLY A 125 12.20 2.34 -5.26
CA GLY A 125 12.50 0.92 -5.38
C GLY A 125 13.44 0.59 -6.53
N LEU A 126 13.29 1.25 -7.68
CA LEU A 126 14.22 1.13 -8.80
C LEU A 126 15.61 1.69 -8.46
N ALA A 127 15.69 2.83 -7.78
CA ALA A 127 16.97 3.39 -7.33
C ALA A 127 17.65 2.46 -6.29
N LEU A 128 16.89 1.83 -5.39
CA LEU A 128 17.41 0.88 -4.41
C LEU A 128 17.92 -0.43 -5.07
N LEU A 129 17.35 -0.83 -6.20
CA LEU A 129 17.89 -1.95 -6.97
C LEU A 129 19.30 -1.66 -7.46
N ALA A 130 19.58 -0.42 -7.89
CA ALA A 130 20.95 0.01 -8.24
C ALA A 130 21.87 -0.01 -7.02
N SER A 131 21.38 0.45 -5.86
CA SER A 131 22.14 0.41 -4.60
C SER A 131 22.47 -1.03 -4.16
N TYR A 132 21.60 -1.99 -4.42
CA TYR A 132 21.88 -3.40 -4.16
C TYR A 132 23.08 -3.92 -4.96
N VAL A 133 23.21 -3.52 -6.23
CA VAL A 133 24.40 -3.88 -7.05
C VAL A 133 25.67 -3.25 -6.47
N GLU A 134 25.58 -2.03 -5.98
CA GLU A 134 26.68 -1.37 -5.28
C GLU A 134 27.12 -2.13 -4.01
N GLU A 135 26.16 -2.60 -3.21
CA GLU A 135 26.44 -3.43 -2.03
C GLU A 135 27.14 -4.76 -2.43
N ILE A 136 26.77 -5.35 -3.56
CA ILE A 136 27.47 -6.53 -4.10
C ILE A 136 28.93 -6.18 -4.39
N ARG A 137 29.20 -5.06 -5.04
CA ARG A 137 30.56 -4.57 -5.32
C ARG A 137 31.37 -4.43 -4.05
N ILE A 138 30.80 -3.79 -3.02
CA ILE A 138 31.45 -3.61 -1.71
C ILE A 138 31.71 -4.97 -1.06
N GLY A 139 30.74 -5.87 -1.10
CA GLY A 139 30.86 -7.22 -0.56
C GLY A 139 32.01 -8.02 -1.21
N LEU A 140 32.08 -8.02 -2.52
CA LEU A 140 33.16 -8.70 -3.28
C LEU A 140 34.53 -8.12 -2.93
N THR A 141 34.64 -6.79 -2.84
CA THR A 141 35.88 -6.11 -2.44
C THR A 141 36.30 -6.51 -1.02
N ARG A 142 35.37 -6.61 -0.07
CA ARG A 142 35.66 -7.05 1.31
C ARG A 142 36.13 -8.51 1.37
N LEU A 143 35.67 -9.34 0.44
CA LEU A 143 36.12 -10.73 0.29
C LEU A 143 37.49 -10.86 -0.40
N GLY A 144 38.11 -9.74 -0.78
CA GLY A 144 39.39 -9.72 -1.46
C GLY A 144 39.31 -10.04 -2.97
N GLN A 145 38.12 -10.11 -3.54
CA GLN A 145 37.94 -10.34 -4.96
C GLN A 145 38.15 -9.02 -5.71
N THR A 146 39.17 -8.99 -6.57
CA THR A 146 39.57 -7.79 -7.34
C THR A 146 39.19 -7.86 -8.81
N ILE A 147 38.91 -9.06 -9.32
CA ILE A 147 38.64 -9.32 -10.73
C ILE A 147 37.34 -10.12 -10.89
N LEU A 148 36.50 -9.71 -11.81
CA LEU A 148 35.36 -10.46 -12.32
C LEU A 148 35.71 -11.13 -13.64
N GLU A 149 35.54 -12.42 -13.72
CA GLU A 149 35.65 -13.18 -15.00
C GLU A 149 34.23 -13.28 -15.58
N LEU A 150 33.97 -12.56 -16.65
CA LEU A 150 32.69 -12.57 -17.33
C LEU A 150 32.53 -13.81 -18.22
N PRO A 151 31.29 -14.27 -18.48
CA PRO A 151 31.03 -15.44 -19.32
C PRO A 151 31.58 -15.31 -20.74
N ASN A 152 31.82 -14.11 -21.23
CA ASN A 152 32.44 -13.82 -22.54
C ASN A 152 33.96 -13.88 -22.54
N GLY A 153 34.59 -14.30 -21.44
CA GLY A 153 36.06 -14.40 -21.30
C GLY A 153 36.78 -13.07 -21.00
N ILE A 154 36.02 -11.98 -20.85
CA ILE A 154 36.57 -10.67 -20.47
C ILE A 154 36.76 -10.62 -18.96
N THR A 155 37.88 -10.12 -18.50
CA THR A 155 38.17 -9.86 -17.09
C THR A 155 38.02 -8.36 -16.80
N VAL A 156 37.24 -8.03 -15.81
CA VAL A 156 37.00 -6.64 -15.41
C VAL A 156 37.34 -6.47 -13.93
N ASN A 157 37.95 -5.35 -13.59
CA ASN A 157 38.22 -5.04 -12.18
C ASN A 157 36.88 -4.72 -11.46
N VAL A 158 36.70 -5.31 -10.27
CA VAL A 158 35.49 -5.12 -9.46
C VAL A 158 35.13 -3.63 -9.23
N HIS A 159 36.13 -2.77 -9.03
CA HIS A 159 35.91 -1.34 -8.84
C HIS A 159 35.43 -0.59 -10.08
N ASN A 160 35.86 -1.06 -11.27
CA ASN A 160 35.59 -0.42 -12.56
C ASN A 160 34.45 -1.12 -13.34
N ALA A 161 33.94 -2.23 -12.80
CA ALA A 161 32.84 -2.97 -13.39
C ALA A 161 31.57 -2.13 -13.46
N SER A 162 30.94 -2.11 -14.62
CA SER A 162 29.66 -1.45 -14.84
C SER A 162 28.50 -2.26 -14.25
N PHE A 163 27.33 -1.64 -14.14
CA PHE A 163 26.10 -2.35 -13.77
C PHE A 163 25.86 -3.57 -14.66
N THR A 164 26.07 -3.45 -15.96
CA THR A 164 25.90 -4.53 -16.93
C THR A 164 26.87 -5.69 -16.68
N ASP A 165 28.13 -5.41 -16.29
CA ASP A 165 29.11 -6.44 -16.00
C ASP A 165 28.68 -7.31 -14.81
N TYR A 166 28.10 -6.69 -13.75
CA TYR A 166 27.52 -7.45 -12.62
C TYR A 166 26.34 -8.31 -13.05
N MET A 167 25.47 -7.78 -13.94
CA MET A 167 24.34 -8.56 -14.45
C MET A 167 24.80 -9.77 -15.26
N LEU A 168 25.84 -9.59 -16.08
CA LEU A 168 26.46 -10.68 -16.84
C LEU A 168 27.16 -11.69 -15.91
N TYR A 169 27.93 -11.20 -14.95
CA TYR A 169 28.70 -12.06 -14.03
C TYR A 169 27.77 -12.99 -13.22
N TYR A 170 26.61 -12.49 -12.76
CA TYR A 170 25.64 -13.27 -12.02
C TYR A 170 24.58 -13.93 -12.89
N ASP A 171 24.70 -13.86 -14.21
CA ASP A 171 23.71 -14.39 -15.17
C ASP A 171 22.27 -13.93 -14.83
N VAL A 172 22.09 -12.62 -14.63
CA VAL A 172 20.78 -12.04 -14.32
C VAL A 172 19.99 -11.88 -15.60
N THR A 173 19.45 -12.99 -16.08
CA THR A 173 18.57 -13.04 -17.25
C THR A 173 17.24 -13.69 -16.89
N LEU A 174 16.19 -13.38 -17.63
CA LEU A 174 14.87 -14.01 -17.44
C LEU A 174 14.89 -15.51 -17.70
N MET A 175 15.89 -16.00 -18.48
CA MET A 175 16.05 -17.42 -18.75
C MET A 175 16.73 -18.17 -17.60
N ASN A 176 17.36 -17.46 -16.67
CA ASN A 176 17.95 -18.06 -15.49
C ASN A 176 16.84 -18.48 -14.50
N PRO A 177 16.69 -19.78 -14.21
CA PRO A 177 15.60 -20.25 -13.32
C PRO A 177 15.69 -19.67 -11.90
N LYS A 178 16.88 -19.26 -11.42
CA LYS A 178 17.03 -18.60 -10.12
C LYS A 178 16.38 -17.22 -10.11
N VAL A 179 16.56 -16.44 -11.19
CA VAL A 179 15.94 -15.12 -11.36
C VAL A 179 14.43 -15.28 -11.45
N LEU A 180 13.96 -16.20 -12.31
CA LEU A 180 12.53 -16.43 -12.52
C LEU A 180 11.85 -16.92 -11.23
N SER A 181 12.47 -17.85 -10.50
CA SER A 181 11.96 -18.30 -9.20
C SER A 181 11.91 -17.16 -8.19
N GLY A 182 12.94 -16.32 -8.13
CA GLY A 182 12.95 -15.11 -7.31
C GLY A 182 11.80 -14.18 -7.65
N MET A 183 11.55 -13.93 -8.95
CA MET A 183 10.43 -13.06 -9.39
C MET A 183 9.08 -13.61 -8.96
N PHE A 184 8.84 -14.91 -9.06
CA PHE A 184 7.58 -15.51 -8.59
C PHE A 184 7.43 -15.40 -7.08
N LEU A 185 8.52 -15.64 -6.32
CA LEU A 185 8.51 -15.44 -4.87
C LEU A 185 8.22 -13.99 -4.49
N GLY A 186 8.86 -13.02 -5.15
CA GLY A 186 8.63 -11.60 -4.91
C GLY A 186 7.18 -11.18 -5.20
N SER A 187 6.64 -11.63 -6.34
CA SER A 187 5.24 -11.40 -6.70
C SER A 187 4.29 -12.01 -5.69
N MET A 188 4.51 -13.26 -5.30
CA MET A 188 3.72 -13.93 -4.25
C MET A 188 3.78 -13.18 -2.93
N MET A 189 4.95 -12.67 -2.53
CA MET A 189 5.13 -11.92 -1.28
C MET A 189 4.25 -10.68 -1.20
N ALA A 190 4.05 -9.96 -2.30
CA ALA A 190 3.17 -8.79 -2.32
C ALA A 190 1.73 -9.17 -1.96
N PHE A 191 1.19 -10.24 -2.56
CA PHE A 191 -0.15 -10.74 -2.25
C PHE A 191 -0.26 -11.32 -0.85
N LEU A 192 0.73 -12.10 -0.43
CA LEU A 192 0.77 -12.69 0.91
C LEU A 192 0.78 -11.59 1.99
N PHE A 193 1.61 -10.56 1.83
CA PHE A 193 1.65 -9.42 2.74
C PHE A 193 0.31 -8.69 2.81
N CYS A 194 -0.34 -8.43 1.67
CA CYS A 194 -1.66 -7.82 1.64
C CYS A 194 -2.72 -8.67 2.34
N GLY A 195 -2.73 -9.99 2.11
CA GLY A 195 -3.67 -10.90 2.76
C GLY A 195 -3.48 -10.95 4.27
N LEU A 196 -2.23 -11.01 4.74
CA LEU A 196 -1.89 -11.01 6.16
C LEU A 196 -2.30 -9.70 6.84
N THR A 197 -2.01 -8.56 6.23
CA THR A 197 -2.35 -7.24 6.79
C THR A 197 -3.87 -7.01 6.82
N MET A 198 -4.61 -7.41 5.78
CA MET A 198 -6.08 -7.33 5.79
C MET A 198 -6.70 -8.18 6.91
N ASN A 199 -6.22 -9.40 7.10
CA ASN A 199 -6.69 -10.26 8.19
C ASN A 199 -6.32 -9.69 9.57
N ALA A 200 -5.13 -9.09 9.70
CA ALA A 200 -4.68 -8.43 10.92
C ALA A 200 -5.57 -7.26 11.31
N VAL A 201 -5.90 -6.40 10.35
CA VAL A 201 -6.85 -5.28 10.55
C VAL A 201 -8.23 -5.80 10.96
N GLY A 202 -8.71 -6.87 10.32
CA GLY A 202 -9.99 -7.51 10.67
C GLY A 202 -10.02 -8.02 12.11
N ARG A 203 -8.96 -8.67 12.59
CA ARG A 203 -8.85 -9.12 13.98
C ARG A 203 -8.81 -7.95 14.96
N ALA A 204 -7.99 -6.94 14.70
CA ALA A 204 -7.90 -5.75 15.55
C ALA A 204 -9.24 -5.02 15.64
N ALA A 205 -9.95 -4.88 14.53
CA ALA A 205 -11.29 -4.29 14.50
C ALA A 205 -12.30 -5.11 15.31
N ALA A 206 -12.26 -6.45 15.24
CA ALA A 206 -13.13 -7.32 16.02
C ALA A 206 -12.95 -7.11 17.53
N HIS A 207 -11.72 -7.03 18.02
CA HIS A 207 -11.44 -6.74 19.42
C HIS A 207 -11.95 -5.37 19.87
N MET A 208 -11.88 -4.37 19.01
CA MET A 208 -12.44 -3.04 19.28
C MET A 208 -13.96 -3.09 19.39
N VAL A 209 -14.63 -3.82 18.50
CA VAL A 209 -16.08 -3.99 18.52
C VAL A 209 -16.54 -4.71 19.83
N GLU A 210 -15.79 -5.73 20.24
CA GLU A 210 -16.07 -6.46 21.50
C GLU A 210 -15.94 -5.53 22.71
N GLU A 211 -14.90 -4.69 22.75
CA GLU A 211 -14.71 -3.73 23.84
C GLU A 211 -15.83 -2.68 23.88
N VAL A 212 -16.20 -2.11 22.75
CA VAL A 212 -17.31 -1.16 22.68
C VAL A 212 -18.61 -1.81 23.17
N ARG A 213 -18.90 -3.04 22.76
CA ARG A 213 -20.06 -3.81 23.24
C ARG A 213 -19.99 -4.09 24.74
N ARG A 214 -18.80 -4.38 25.28
CA ARG A 214 -18.60 -4.56 26.72
C ARG A 214 -18.95 -3.28 27.48
N GLN A 215 -18.42 -2.15 27.03
CA GLN A 215 -18.69 -0.86 27.68
C GLN A 215 -20.17 -0.53 27.69
N PHE A 216 -20.91 -0.72 26.61
CA PHE A 216 -22.36 -0.51 26.58
C PHE A 216 -23.14 -1.43 27.54
N ARG A 217 -22.64 -2.63 27.81
CA ARG A 217 -23.30 -3.56 28.77
C ARG A 217 -22.97 -3.28 30.21
N GLU A 218 -21.72 -2.89 30.49
CA GLU A 218 -21.16 -2.85 31.85
C GLU A 218 -21.21 -1.44 32.45
N ILE A 219 -21.01 -0.39 31.65
CA ILE A 219 -21.01 1.00 32.11
C ILE A 219 -22.42 1.57 31.94
N LYS A 220 -23.17 1.61 33.05
CA LYS A 220 -24.51 2.21 33.09
C LYS A 220 -24.41 3.73 32.86
N GLY A 221 -25.29 4.28 32.03
CA GLY A 221 -25.33 5.72 31.78
C GLY A 221 -24.55 6.19 30.52
N ILE A 222 -23.80 5.34 29.81
CA ILE A 222 -23.19 5.74 28.54
C ILE A 222 -24.22 6.17 27.50
N LEU A 223 -25.35 5.43 27.39
CA LEU A 223 -26.40 5.73 26.42
C LEU A 223 -27.22 6.98 26.78
N THR A 224 -27.25 7.36 28.05
CA THR A 224 -27.93 8.55 28.54
C THR A 224 -27.01 9.77 28.68
N GLY A 225 -25.69 9.57 28.48
CA GLY A 225 -24.69 10.62 28.63
C GLY A 225 -24.30 10.92 30.08
N GLU A 226 -24.72 10.09 31.04
CA GLU A 226 -24.40 10.23 32.48
C GLU A 226 -23.02 9.67 32.83
N ALA A 227 -22.47 8.76 31.99
CA ALA A 227 -21.15 8.18 32.16
C ALA A 227 -20.34 8.33 30.89
N GLU A 228 -19.03 8.58 31.04
CA GLU A 228 -18.09 8.65 29.93
C GLU A 228 -17.58 7.25 29.52
N PRO A 229 -17.40 7.00 28.21
CA PRO A 229 -16.75 5.78 27.72
C PRO A 229 -15.28 5.71 28.12
N ASP A 230 -14.76 4.49 28.32
CA ASP A 230 -13.34 4.26 28.54
C ASP A 230 -12.55 4.33 27.20
N TYR A 231 -12.26 5.55 26.77
CA TYR A 231 -11.47 5.81 25.55
C TYR A 231 -10.04 5.28 25.68
N ALA A 232 -9.44 5.36 26.87
CA ALA A 232 -8.07 4.90 27.12
C ALA A 232 -7.93 3.41 26.83
N ARG A 233 -8.93 2.63 27.22
CA ARG A 233 -8.98 1.19 26.93
C ARG A 233 -9.10 0.91 25.44
N CYS A 234 -9.91 1.65 24.72
CA CYS A 234 -10.04 1.54 23.26
C CYS A 234 -8.70 1.83 22.55
N VAL A 235 -8.02 2.91 22.93
CA VAL A 235 -6.69 3.26 22.39
C VAL A 235 -5.67 2.16 22.71
N GLN A 236 -5.69 1.64 23.95
CA GLN A 236 -4.79 0.55 24.34
C GLN A 236 -4.97 -0.71 23.50
N ILE A 237 -6.22 -1.12 23.24
CA ILE A 237 -6.55 -2.28 22.40
C ILE A 237 -6.07 -2.07 20.98
N SER A 238 -6.35 -0.91 20.39
CA SER A 238 -5.92 -0.56 19.04
C SER A 238 -4.40 -0.59 18.90
N THR A 239 -3.69 0.06 19.83
CA THR A 239 -2.22 0.14 19.78
C THR A 239 -1.56 -1.22 19.97
N LYS A 240 -1.99 -2.00 20.99
CA LYS A 240 -1.45 -3.35 21.22
C LYS A 240 -1.79 -4.29 20.07
N GLY A 241 -3.00 -4.20 19.52
CA GLY A 241 -3.42 -4.97 18.36
C GLY A 241 -2.52 -4.68 17.16
N ALA A 242 -2.33 -3.41 16.82
CA ALA A 242 -1.47 -3.00 15.72
C ALA A 242 -0.02 -3.50 15.89
N GLN A 243 0.58 -3.31 17.07
CA GLN A 243 1.95 -3.78 17.35
C GLN A 243 2.09 -5.29 17.19
N ARG A 244 1.17 -6.05 17.75
CA ARG A 244 1.20 -7.53 17.72
C ARG A 244 1.01 -8.06 16.29
N GLU A 245 0.06 -7.51 15.57
CA GLU A 245 -0.29 -7.98 14.22
C GLU A 245 0.77 -7.63 13.18
N MET A 246 1.59 -6.59 13.41
CA MET A 246 2.67 -6.21 12.50
C MET A 246 3.93 -7.07 12.64
N VAL A 247 4.10 -7.85 13.71
CA VAL A 247 5.31 -8.67 13.93
C VAL A 247 5.54 -9.65 12.79
N PHE A 248 4.51 -10.42 12.43
CA PHE A 248 4.67 -11.47 11.41
C PHE A 248 4.92 -10.90 10.00
N PRO A 249 4.15 -9.92 9.49
CA PRO A 249 4.45 -9.28 8.22
C PRO A 249 5.85 -8.65 8.17
N SER A 250 6.30 -8.02 9.26
CA SER A 250 7.64 -7.40 9.32
C SER A 250 8.75 -8.46 9.25
N LEU A 251 8.62 -9.55 9.99
CA LEU A 251 9.57 -10.66 9.94
C LEU A 251 9.61 -11.29 8.54
N LEU A 252 8.46 -11.45 7.90
CA LEU A 252 8.37 -12.00 6.55
C LEU A 252 9.14 -11.13 5.54
N ALA A 253 9.01 -9.79 5.64
CA ALA A 253 9.72 -8.86 4.78
C ALA A 253 11.25 -8.92 4.94
N ILE A 254 11.74 -9.29 6.11
CA ILE A 254 13.18 -9.45 6.38
C ILE A 254 13.67 -10.85 6.01
N ILE A 255 12.94 -11.88 6.40
CA ILE A 255 13.36 -13.28 6.24
C ILE A 255 13.33 -13.70 4.76
N ALA A 256 12.33 -13.26 4.00
CA ALA A 256 12.18 -13.71 2.62
C ALA A 256 13.36 -13.34 1.70
N PRO A 257 13.88 -12.09 1.68
CA PRO A 257 15.06 -11.76 0.89
C PRO A 257 16.29 -12.53 1.36
N VAL A 258 16.49 -12.69 2.67
CA VAL A 258 17.64 -13.44 3.23
C VAL A 258 17.57 -14.91 2.84
N ALA A 259 16.42 -15.54 3.01
CA ALA A 259 16.23 -16.95 2.62
C ALA A 259 16.41 -17.14 1.11
N THR A 260 15.86 -16.23 0.29
CA THR A 260 16.05 -16.26 -1.17
C THR A 260 17.54 -16.11 -1.55
N GLY A 261 18.24 -15.21 -0.87
CA GLY A 261 19.68 -15.02 -1.09
C GLY A 261 20.51 -16.25 -0.74
N LEU A 262 20.19 -16.94 0.35
CA LEU A 262 20.87 -18.16 0.77
C LEU A 262 20.61 -19.34 -0.19
N VAL A 263 19.40 -19.45 -0.74
CA VAL A 263 19.02 -20.57 -1.61
C VAL A 263 19.38 -20.33 -3.07
N PHE A 264 19.09 -19.14 -3.61
CA PHE A 264 19.25 -18.84 -5.02
C PHE A 264 20.39 -17.85 -5.33
N GLY A 265 21.04 -17.31 -4.29
CA GLY A 265 22.12 -16.33 -4.44
C GLY A 265 21.63 -14.96 -4.95
N VAL A 266 22.58 -14.16 -5.43
CA VAL A 266 22.33 -12.81 -5.95
C VAL A 266 21.25 -12.77 -7.05
N PRO A 267 21.26 -13.67 -8.06
CA PRO A 267 20.22 -13.68 -9.10
C PRO A 267 18.81 -13.83 -8.54
N GLY A 268 18.64 -14.70 -7.54
CA GLY A 268 17.34 -14.92 -6.89
C GLY A 268 16.85 -13.68 -6.15
N VAL A 269 17.73 -12.97 -5.46
CA VAL A 269 17.36 -11.72 -4.76
C VAL A 269 16.98 -10.63 -5.75
N ILE A 270 17.71 -10.45 -6.83
CA ILE A 270 17.35 -9.49 -7.88
C ILE A 270 15.97 -9.83 -8.45
N GLY A 271 15.73 -11.11 -8.76
CA GLY A 271 14.42 -11.57 -9.21
C GLY A 271 13.31 -11.25 -8.19
N LEU A 272 13.54 -11.54 -6.91
CA LEU A 272 12.58 -11.27 -5.82
C LEU A 272 12.26 -9.76 -5.71
N LEU A 273 13.26 -8.91 -5.81
CA LEU A 273 13.07 -7.44 -5.76
C LEU A 273 12.27 -6.95 -6.97
N ILE A 274 12.56 -7.43 -8.17
CA ILE A 274 11.85 -7.06 -9.41
C ILE A 274 10.39 -7.55 -9.34
N GLY A 275 10.17 -8.81 -8.96
CA GLY A 275 8.83 -9.38 -8.84
C GLY A 275 7.99 -8.69 -7.76
N GLY A 276 8.60 -8.43 -6.59
CA GLY A 276 7.96 -7.72 -5.49
C GLY A 276 7.62 -6.27 -5.83
N LEU A 277 8.55 -5.56 -6.51
CA LEU A 277 8.32 -4.19 -6.93
C LEU A 277 7.21 -4.09 -7.97
N SER A 278 7.25 -4.89 -9.04
CA SER A 278 6.27 -4.82 -10.13
C SER A 278 4.86 -5.20 -9.67
N SER A 279 4.71 -6.35 -9.03
CA SER A 279 3.42 -6.81 -8.54
C SER A 279 2.91 -5.98 -7.36
N GLY A 280 3.79 -5.61 -6.44
CA GLY A 280 3.46 -4.79 -5.28
C GLY A 280 2.99 -3.40 -5.66
N PHE A 281 3.62 -2.76 -6.64
CA PHE A 281 3.22 -1.46 -7.16
C PHE A 281 1.79 -1.47 -7.73
N VAL A 282 1.51 -2.40 -8.64
CA VAL A 282 0.18 -2.50 -9.27
C VAL A 282 -0.89 -2.87 -8.24
N LEU A 283 -0.58 -3.82 -7.35
CA LEU A 283 -1.48 -4.23 -6.28
C LEU A 283 -1.77 -3.10 -5.31
N ALA A 284 -0.77 -2.30 -4.94
CA ALA A 284 -0.94 -1.16 -4.03
C ALA A 284 -1.86 -0.09 -4.63
N ILE A 285 -1.70 0.25 -5.92
CA ILE A 285 -2.62 1.16 -6.62
C ILE A 285 -4.04 0.60 -6.63
N PHE A 286 -4.19 -0.68 -6.98
CA PHE A 286 -5.49 -1.35 -6.97
C PHE A 286 -6.16 -1.26 -5.59
N MET A 287 -5.42 -1.58 -4.53
CA MET A 287 -5.92 -1.55 -3.14
C MET A 287 -6.28 -0.14 -2.68
N ALA A 288 -5.49 0.89 -3.05
CA ALA A 288 -5.80 2.27 -2.74
C ALA A 288 -7.10 2.74 -3.39
N ASN A 289 -7.27 2.45 -4.68
CA ASN A 289 -8.47 2.79 -5.44
C ASN A 289 -9.70 2.01 -4.93
N ALA A 290 -9.54 0.71 -4.68
CA ALA A 290 -10.59 -0.15 -4.14
C ALA A 290 -11.05 0.34 -2.76
N GLY A 291 -10.11 0.68 -1.86
CA GLY A 291 -10.43 1.17 -0.52
C GLY A 291 -11.28 2.45 -0.55
N GLY A 292 -10.89 3.43 -1.35
CA GLY A 292 -11.66 4.68 -1.51
C GLY A 292 -13.04 4.46 -2.12
N ALA A 293 -13.13 3.62 -3.16
CA ALA A 293 -14.40 3.31 -3.81
C ALA A 293 -15.38 2.56 -2.89
N TRP A 294 -14.89 1.55 -2.16
CA TRP A 294 -15.70 0.78 -1.23
C TRP A 294 -16.18 1.60 -0.02
N ASP A 295 -15.34 2.51 0.51
CA ASP A 295 -15.74 3.37 1.61
C ASP A 295 -16.84 4.35 1.18
N ASN A 296 -16.73 4.95 0.01
CA ASN A 296 -17.79 5.79 -0.56
C ASN A 296 -19.07 4.99 -0.87
N ALA A 297 -18.95 3.77 -1.39
CA ALA A 297 -20.11 2.91 -1.64
C ALA A 297 -20.84 2.54 -0.35
N LYS A 298 -20.11 2.20 0.71
CA LYS A 298 -20.67 1.93 2.04
C LYS A 298 -21.46 3.12 2.56
N LYS A 299 -20.92 4.33 2.52
CA LYS A 299 -21.59 5.54 2.97
C LYS A 299 -22.88 5.83 2.18
N ASN A 300 -22.90 5.53 0.88
CA ASN A 300 -24.13 5.63 0.09
C ASN A 300 -25.22 4.64 0.51
N VAL A 301 -24.85 3.41 0.85
CA VAL A 301 -25.78 2.39 1.36
C VAL A 301 -26.33 2.80 2.72
N ASP A 302 -25.48 3.22 3.63
CA ASP A 302 -25.86 3.67 4.98
C ASP A 302 -26.84 4.87 4.90
N ARG A 303 -26.58 5.85 4.04
CA ARG A 303 -27.47 6.99 3.81
C ARG A 303 -28.84 6.60 3.25
N LYS A 304 -28.92 5.58 2.40
CA LYS A 304 -30.19 5.08 1.87
C LYS A 304 -30.96 4.28 2.92
N SER A 305 -30.28 3.47 3.72
CA SER A 305 -30.92 2.68 4.77
C SER A 305 -31.48 3.57 5.89
N THR A 306 -30.81 4.66 6.24
CA THR A 306 -31.26 5.65 7.22
C THR A 306 -32.51 6.41 6.72
N ARG A 307 -32.68 6.60 5.41
CA ARG A 307 -33.90 7.19 4.82
C ARG A 307 -35.11 6.26 4.88
N LEU A 308 -34.88 4.93 4.88
CA LEU A 308 -35.94 3.94 4.94
C LEU A 308 -36.35 3.57 6.36
N ASN A 309 -35.55 3.88 7.38
CA ASN A 309 -35.76 3.49 8.75
C ASN A 309 -35.49 4.66 9.70
N SER A 310 -36.42 5.65 9.73
CA SER A 310 -36.32 6.83 10.57
C SER A 310 -36.53 6.58 12.09
N SER A 311 -36.53 5.32 12.52
CA SER A 311 -36.83 4.93 13.90
C SER A 311 -35.71 4.20 14.66
N HIS A 312 -34.49 4.03 14.08
CA HIS A 312 -33.38 3.44 14.82
C HIS A 312 -32.08 4.27 14.69
N PRO A 313 -31.47 4.64 15.84
CA PRO A 313 -30.13 5.22 15.83
C PRO A 313 -29.14 4.17 15.34
N SER A 314 -28.37 4.55 14.35
CA SER A 314 -27.47 3.66 13.59
C SER A 314 -26.31 3.16 14.43
N ILE A 315 -26.40 1.92 14.88
CA ILE A 315 -25.24 1.08 15.25
C ILE A 315 -24.75 0.39 13.94
N SER A 316 -24.50 1.16 12.90
CA SER A 316 -24.31 0.63 11.54
C SER A 316 -22.97 -0.06 11.30
N TYR A 317 -21.92 0.28 12.01
CA TYR A 317 -20.59 -0.25 11.73
C TYR A 317 -20.41 -1.72 12.13
N ALA A 318 -20.99 -2.10 13.28
CA ALA A 318 -20.87 -3.45 13.82
C ALA A 318 -21.81 -4.47 13.15
N VAL A 319 -22.95 -4.00 12.63
CA VAL A 319 -24.00 -4.88 12.09
C VAL A 319 -23.71 -5.34 10.66
N PHE A 320 -23.02 -4.53 9.85
CA PHE A 320 -22.70 -4.91 8.46
C PHE A 320 -21.64 -6.01 8.38
N CYS A 321 -20.65 -6.03 9.28
CA CYS A 321 -19.67 -7.10 9.38
C CYS A 321 -20.22 -8.42 9.96
N LEU A 322 -21.35 -8.38 10.66
CA LEU A 322 -21.97 -9.54 11.31
C LEU A 322 -23.04 -10.25 10.49
N LYS A 323 -23.54 -9.63 9.41
CA LYS A 323 -24.56 -10.26 8.52
C LYS A 323 -23.99 -11.11 7.38
N LYS A 324 -22.67 -11.27 7.30
CA LYS A 324 -22.01 -12.23 6.41
C LYS A 324 -21.42 -13.38 7.23
N LYS A 325 -22.27 -14.12 7.89
CA LYS A 325 -22.05 -15.53 8.22
C LYS A 325 -23.31 -16.28 7.88
#